data_4d7b54eb138479b184020fc6882292f3
#
_entry.id   4d7b54eb138479b184020fc6882292f3
#
_cell.length_a   1.000
_cell.length_b   1.000
_cell.length_c   1.000
_cell.angle_alpha   90.00
_cell.angle_beta   90.00
_cell.angle_gamma   90.00
#
_symmetry.space_group_name_H-M   'P 1'
#
loop_
_entity.id
_entity.type
_entity.pdbx_description
1 polymer ?
#
loop_
_entity_poly.entity_id
_entity_poly.type
_entity_poly.pdbx_seq_one_letter_code
_entity_poly.pdbx_strand_id
1 'polypeptide(L)'
;MLTFLYYTHLKRHSFSIQIPLEKQQLPGYPEFPITVGEHIRKKRMDLGLLQREVAEIIGVTESSVWNWEHGTEPELQYNPRIIKFLGYIPFDCPDDTVGRLAWYKRAMGMNLDLLGEAMGRDPEQLSDWLSGRHNPFKKNREKIELFLERQEISGEAWGVKPASVHGRTGKRLDDKVK
;
A
#
# COMPACT_ATOMS: atom_id res chain seq x y z
N MET A 1 19.93 -43.18 2.56
CA MET A 1 19.57 -43.26 3.96
C MET A 1 18.51 -42.21 4.23
N LEU A 2 17.28 -42.65 4.43
CA LEU A 2 16.05 -41.87 4.55
C LEU A 2 16.03 -41.15 5.91
N THR A 3 15.75 -39.85 5.92
CA THR A 3 15.39 -39.17 7.14
C THR A 3 13.96 -38.63 7.05
N PHE A 4 13.18 -39.17 7.98
CA PHE A 4 11.74 -39.09 8.10
C PHE A 4 11.21 -37.70 8.43
N LEU A 5 10.12 -37.36 7.75
CA LEU A 5 9.13 -36.33 8.09
C LEU A 5 8.50 -36.60 9.45
N TYR A 6 8.50 -35.61 10.33
CA TYR A 6 7.53 -35.56 11.42
C TYR A 6 6.46 -34.51 11.10
N TYR A 7 5.32 -35.03 10.64
CA TYR A 7 4.06 -34.28 10.57
C TYR A 7 3.40 -34.45 11.95
N THR A 8 3.32 -33.40 12.73
CA THR A 8 2.41 -33.36 13.87
C THR A 8 1.16 -32.55 13.53
N HIS A 9 0.07 -33.26 13.48
CA HIS A 9 -1.29 -32.80 13.33
C HIS A 9 -1.73 -32.03 14.58
N LEU A 10 -2.06 -30.75 14.44
CA LEU A 10 -2.88 -30.03 15.42
C LEU A 10 -3.87 -29.13 14.69
N LYS A 11 -5.15 -29.53 14.78
CA LYS A 11 -6.32 -28.73 14.42
C LYS A 11 -6.41 -27.52 15.33
N ARG A 12 -6.51 -26.30 14.75
CA ARG A 12 -7.48 -25.24 15.05
C ARG A 12 -7.18 -23.98 14.26
N HIS A 13 -8.22 -23.51 13.58
CA HIS A 13 -8.42 -22.27 12.91
C HIS A 13 -7.61 -21.06 13.44
N SER A 14 -6.50 -20.77 12.81
CA SER A 14 -5.89 -19.46 12.70
C SER A 14 -5.14 -19.48 11.38
N PHE A 15 -5.57 -18.66 10.46
CA PHE A 15 -4.89 -18.46 9.18
C PHE A 15 -3.63 -17.63 9.47
N SER A 16 -2.67 -18.25 10.13
CA SER A 16 -1.31 -17.74 10.19
C SER A 16 -0.66 -18.17 8.89
N ILE A 17 -0.40 -17.21 8.00
CA ILE A 17 0.53 -17.44 6.91
C ILE A 17 1.88 -17.67 7.57
N GLN A 18 2.21 -18.94 7.81
CA GLN A 18 3.55 -19.32 8.19
C GLN A 18 4.42 -19.15 6.94
N ILE A 19 5.11 -18.04 6.87
CA ILE A 19 6.19 -17.84 5.90
C ILE A 19 7.24 -18.90 6.25
N PRO A 20 7.58 -19.82 5.35
CA PRO A 20 8.59 -20.83 5.64
C PRO A 20 9.89 -20.14 6.09
N LEU A 21 10.47 -20.58 7.20
CA LEU A 21 11.72 -20.02 7.75
C LEU A 21 12.84 -19.92 6.71
N GLU A 22 12.85 -20.82 5.73
CA GLU A 22 13.81 -20.81 4.61
C GLU A 22 13.75 -19.53 3.76
N LYS A 23 12.57 -18.91 3.60
CA LYS A 23 12.43 -17.68 2.75
C LYS A 23 12.98 -16.43 3.42
N GLN A 24 12.99 -16.37 4.74
CA GLN A 24 13.56 -15.25 5.50
C GLN A 24 15.08 -15.19 5.43
N GLN A 25 15.72 -16.30 5.05
CA GLN A 25 17.19 -16.38 4.92
C GLN A 25 17.70 -16.14 3.50
N LEU A 26 16.81 -15.89 2.53
CA LEU A 26 17.22 -15.60 1.16
C LEU A 26 17.95 -14.25 1.10
N PRO A 27 19.14 -14.18 0.43
CA PRO A 27 19.86 -12.94 0.26
C PRO A 27 18.97 -11.86 -0.35
N GLY A 28 18.86 -10.72 0.34
CA GLY A 28 18.05 -9.58 -0.11
C GLY A 28 16.53 -9.73 0.04
N TYR A 29 16.05 -10.69 0.87
CA TYR A 29 14.64 -10.75 1.26
C TYR A 29 14.29 -9.56 2.18
N PRO A 30 13.32 -8.70 1.81
CA PRO A 30 12.94 -7.55 2.64
C PRO A 30 11.96 -7.99 3.75
N GLU A 31 12.48 -8.27 4.93
CA GLU A 31 11.66 -8.68 6.07
C GLU A 31 10.63 -7.61 6.45
N PHE A 32 11.07 -6.35 6.49
CA PHE A 32 10.25 -5.17 6.80
C PHE A 32 10.27 -4.19 5.62
N PRO A 33 9.46 -4.40 4.59
CA PRO A 33 9.46 -3.55 3.41
C PRO A 33 8.94 -2.15 3.75
N ILE A 34 9.65 -1.12 3.26
CA ILE A 34 9.32 0.29 3.45
C ILE A 34 8.88 0.92 2.12
N THR A 35 9.59 0.60 1.04
CA THR A 35 9.31 1.14 -0.29
C THR A 35 8.35 0.24 -1.07
N VAL A 36 7.65 0.82 -2.05
CA VAL A 36 6.76 0.05 -2.95
C VAL A 36 7.52 -1.10 -3.62
N GLY A 37 8.76 -0.83 -4.04
CA GLY A 37 9.64 -1.84 -4.67
C GLY A 37 9.99 -2.99 -3.72
N GLU A 38 10.26 -2.70 -2.44
CA GLU A 38 10.50 -3.75 -1.44
C GLU A 38 9.24 -4.58 -1.15
N HIS A 39 8.06 -3.98 -1.16
CA HIS A 39 6.78 -4.71 -1.07
C HIS A 39 6.59 -5.64 -2.27
N ILE A 40 6.90 -5.16 -3.49
CA ILE A 40 6.86 -5.99 -4.70
C ILE A 40 7.84 -7.16 -4.59
N ARG A 41 9.10 -6.88 -4.20
CA ARG A 41 10.15 -7.90 -4.03
C ARG A 41 9.77 -8.94 -3.00
N LYS A 42 9.26 -8.52 -1.84
CA LYS A 42 8.78 -9.43 -0.80
C LYS A 42 7.69 -10.34 -1.33
N LYS A 43 6.63 -9.77 -1.91
CA LYS A 43 5.51 -10.53 -2.45
C LYS A 43 5.94 -11.50 -3.54
N ARG A 44 6.84 -11.05 -4.44
CA ARG A 44 7.42 -11.89 -5.49
C ARG A 44 8.17 -13.09 -4.91
N MET A 45 9.05 -12.83 -3.93
CA MET A 45 9.83 -13.91 -3.29
C MET A 45 8.94 -14.87 -2.49
N ASP A 46 7.91 -14.38 -1.82
CA ASP A 46 6.92 -15.20 -1.10
C ASP A 46 6.16 -16.14 -2.03
N LEU A 47 5.87 -15.67 -3.24
CA LEU A 47 5.19 -16.46 -4.27
C LEU A 47 6.16 -17.33 -5.10
N GLY A 48 7.47 -17.17 -4.94
CA GLY A 48 8.50 -17.87 -5.73
C GLY A 48 8.54 -17.44 -7.19
N LEU A 49 8.07 -16.21 -7.51
CA LEU A 49 8.01 -15.69 -8.87
C LEU A 49 9.34 -15.08 -9.31
N LEU A 50 9.59 -15.09 -10.63
CA LEU A 50 10.64 -14.33 -11.28
C LEU A 50 10.18 -12.88 -11.55
N GLN A 51 11.13 -11.96 -11.73
CA GLN A 51 10.80 -10.56 -12.05
C GLN A 51 10.00 -10.42 -13.34
N ARG A 52 10.30 -11.23 -14.37
CA ARG A 52 9.54 -11.26 -15.64
C ARG A 52 8.08 -11.65 -15.43
N GLU A 53 7.80 -12.60 -14.51
CA GLU A 53 6.42 -13.05 -14.25
C GLU A 53 5.61 -11.96 -13.54
N VAL A 54 6.25 -11.25 -12.61
CA VAL A 54 5.64 -10.06 -11.96
C VAL A 54 5.42 -8.94 -12.99
N ALA A 55 6.36 -8.74 -13.90
CA ALA A 55 6.24 -7.76 -14.98
C ALA A 55 5.03 -8.05 -15.87
N GLU A 56 4.82 -9.32 -16.25
CA GLU A 56 3.65 -9.77 -17.01
C GLU A 56 2.34 -9.52 -16.24
N ILE A 57 2.30 -9.85 -14.93
CA ILE A 57 1.11 -9.63 -14.06
C ILE A 57 0.75 -8.15 -13.97
N ILE A 58 1.74 -7.29 -13.77
CA ILE A 58 1.53 -5.83 -13.62
C ILE A 58 1.33 -5.17 -14.98
N GLY A 59 1.82 -5.78 -16.08
CA GLY A 59 1.77 -5.24 -17.44
C GLY A 59 2.83 -4.16 -17.66
N VAL A 60 4.08 -4.47 -17.31
CA VAL A 60 5.27 -3.61 -17.46
C VAL A 60 6.45 -4.43 -18.00
N THR A 61 7.62 -3.81 -18.16
CA THR A 61 8.85 -4.54 -18.54
C THR A 61 9.53 -5.14 -17.30
N GLU A 62 10.30 -6.22 -17.51
CA GLU A 62 11.11 -6.82 -16.45
C GLU A 62 12.09 -5.81 -15.84
N SER A 63 12.69 -4.93 -16.67
CA SER A 63 13.57 -3.86 -16.20
C SER A 63 12.86 -2.85 -15.31
N SER A 64 11.58 -2.58 -15.52
CA SER A 64 10.78 -1.74 -14.62
C SER A 64 10.68 -2.37 -13.23
N VAL A 65 10.35 -3.65 -13.15
CA VAL A 65 10.29 -4.39 -11.87
C VAL A 65 11.64 -4.41 -11.19
N TRP A 66 12.72 -4.68 -11.96
CA TRP A 66 14.07 -4.65 -11.45
C TRP A 66 14.44 -3.27 -10.86
N ASN A 67 14.18 -2.19 -11.58
CA ASN A 67 14.42 -0.82 -11.13
C ASN A 67 13.67 -0.51 -9.83
N TRP A 68 12.39 -0.90 -9.75
CA TRP A 68 11.56 -0.68 -8.56
C TRP A 68 12.12 -1.43 -7.35
N GLU A 69 12.51 -2.69 -7.52
CA GLU A 69 13.13 -3.50 -6.46
C GLU A 69 14.51 -2.97 -6.02
N HIS A 70 15.12 -2.08 -6.83
CA HIS A 70 16.41 -1.43 -6.53
C HIS A 70 16.28 0.05 -6.15
N GLY A 71 15.07 0.48 -5.76
CA GLY A 71 14.84 1.78 -5.13
C GLY A 71 14.28 2.87 -6.04
N THR A 72 14.01 2.58 -7.32
CA THR A 72 13.28 3.52 -8.17
C THR A 72 11.81 3.49 -7.79
N GLU A 73 11.21 4.65 -7.53
CA GLU A 73 9.76 4.72 -7.24
C GLU A 73 8.96 4.47 -8.53
N PRO A 74 7.93 3.60 -8.50
CA PRO A 74 7.02 3.42 -9.61
C PRO A 74 6.27 4.71 -9.96
N GLU A 75 6.03 4.95 -11.27
CA GLU A 75 5.17 6.03 -11.70
C GLU A 75 3.73 5.81 -11.20
N LEU A 76 3.03 6.89 -10.87
CA LEU A 76 1.70 6.86 -10.25
C LEU A 76 0.69 5.97 -11.00
N GLN A 77 0.73 5.98 -12.33
CA GLN A 77 -0.18 5.20 -13.18
C GLN A 77 -0.11 3.68 -12.97
N TYR A 78 0.99 3.18 -12.40
CA TYR A 78 1.15 1.75 -12.13
C TYR A 78 0.61 1.33 -10.76
N ASN A 79 0.38 2.29 -9.83
CA ASN A 79 -0.06 1.98 -8.47
C ASN A 79 -1.31 1.09 -8.39
N PRO A 80 -2.39 1.31 -9.17
CA PRO A 80 -3.57 0.43 -9.10
C PRO A 80 -3.24 -1.03 -9.43
N ARG A 81 -2.37 -1.27 -10.41
CA ARG A 81 -1.96 -2.64 -10.81
C ARG A 81 -1.00 -3.25 -9.79
N ILE A 82 -0.11 -2.45 -9.21
CA ILE A 82 0.79 -2.87 -8.14
C ILE A 82 -0.03 -3.26 -6.89
N ILE A 83 -0.99 -2.42 -6.48
CA ILE A 83 -1.88 -2.68 -5.35
C ILE A 83 -2.67 -3.98 -5.58
N LYS A 84 -3.18 -4.18 -6.80
CA LYS A 84 -3.88 -5.42 -7.16
C LYS A 84 -2.96 -6.65 -7.05
N PHE A 85 -1.71 -6.55 -7.49
CA PHE A 85 -0.71 -7.63 -7.35
C PHE A 85 -0.38 -7.89 -5.88
N LEU A 86 -0.14 -6.84 -5.08
CA LEU A 86 0.18 -6.97 -3.67
C LEU A 86 -0.99 -7.52 -2.85
N GLY A 87 -2.22 -7.12 -3.17
CA GLY A 87 -3.43 -7.40 -2.40
C GLY A 87 -3.64 -6.44 -1.22
N TYR A 88 -2.88 -5.36 -1.13
CA TYR A 88 -2.97 -4.30 -0.13
C TYR A 88 -2.28 -3.02 -0.61
N ILE A 89 -2.55 -1.90 0.05
CA ILE A 89 -1.92 -0.61 -0.24
C ILE A 89 -0.61 -0.50 0.56
N PRO A 90 0.57 -0.37 -0.10
CA PRO A 90 1.88 -0.45 0.55
C PRO A 90 2.37 0.87 1.17
N PHE A 91 1.48 1.79 1.48
CA PHE A 91 1.80 3.06 2.13
C PHE A 91 0.69 3.50 3.07
N ASP A 92 1.08 4.15 4.17
CA ASP A 92 0.16 4.55 5.23
C ASP A 92 -0.82 5.64 4.77
N CYS A 93 -2.06 5.55 5.26
CA CYS A 93 -3.07 6.58 5.05
C CYS A 93 -2.96 7.62 6.18
N PRO A 94 -2.74 8.90 5.87
CA PRO A 94 -2.76 9.98 6.86
C PRO A 94 -4.14 10.18 7.48
N ASP A 95 -4.17 10.75 8.69
CA ASP A 95 -5.43 11.02 9.41
C ASP A 95 -6.12 12.31 8.93
N ASP A 96 -5.37 13.26 8.36
CA ASP A 96 -5.93 14.55 7.92
C ASP A 96 -6.60 14.47 6.54
N THR A 97 -7.60 15.30 6.32
CA THR A 97 -8.42 15.32 5.10
C THR A 97 -7.62 15.47 3.81
N VAL A 98 -6.60 16.36 3.81
CA VAL A 98 -5.80 16.62 2.61
C VAL A 98 -4.81 15.49 2.36
N GLY A 99 -4.21 14.97 3.42
CA GLY A 99 -3.34 13.80 3.35
C GLY A 99 -4.09 12.56 2.85
N ARG A 100 -5.33 12.34 3.31
CA ARG A 100 -6.21 11.25 2.79
C ARG A 100 -6.52 11.44 1.30
N LEU A 101 -6.74 12.67 0.85
CA LEU A 101 -6.93 12.96 -0.57
C LEU A 101 -5.66 12.69 -1.39
N ALA A 102 -4.49 13.07 -0.88
CA ALA A 102 -3.19 12.77 -1.50
C ALA A 102 -2.95 11.25 -1.59
N TRP A 103 -3.25 10.55 -0.51
CA TRP A 103 -3.17 9.09 -0.42
C TRP A 103 -4.09 8.42 -1.44
N TYR A 104 -5.36 8.84 -1.51
CA TYR A 104 -6.32 8.35 -2.49
C TYR A 104 -5.83 8.58 -3.92
N LYS A 105 -5.42 9.82 -4.25
CA LYS A 105 -4.84 10.17 -5.55
C LYS A 105 -3.67 9.24 -5.93
N ARG A 106 -2.74 9.01 -4.98
CA ARG A 106 -1.58 8.13 -5.18
C ARG A 106 -2.02 6.69 -5.42
N ALA A 107 -2.91 6.17 -4.60
CA ALA A 107 -3.40 4.81 -4.69
C ALA A 107 -4.13 4.53 -6.01
N MET A 108 -4.96 5.51 -6.47
CA MET A 108 -5.68 5.43 -7.74
C MET A 108 -4.81 5.72 -8.97
N GLY A 109 -3.54 6.07 -8.78
CA GLY A 109 -2.65 6.42 -9.90
C GLY A 109 -3.10 7.66 -10.68
N MET A 110 -3.84 8.57 -10.03
CA MET A 110 -4.40 9.76 -10.67
C MET A 110 -3.38 10.89 -10.76
N ASN A 111 -3.36 11.61 -11.89
CA ASN A 111 -2.79 12.93 -11.96
C ASN A 111 -3.78 13.98 -11.40
N LEU A 112 -3.41 15.27 -11.42
CA LEU A 112 -4.27 16.35 -10.90
C LEU A 112 -5.51 16.56 -11.76
N ASP A 113 -5.40 16.38 -13.09
CA ASP A 113 -6.52 16.56 -14.01
C ASP A 113 -7.61 15.52 -13.77
N LEU A 114 -7.22 14.25 -13.66
CA LEU A 114 -8.15 13.15 -13.35
C LEU A 114 -8.80 13.31 -11.98
N LEU A 115 -8.04 13.76 -10.98
CA LEU A 115 -8.59 14.04 -9.65
C LEU A 115 -9.57 15.22 -9.70
N GLY A 116 -9.22 16.29 -10.47
CA GLY A 116 -10.06 17.46 -10.70
C GLY A 116 -11.38 17.09 -11.35
N GLU A 117 -11.34 16.28 -12.39
CA GLU A 117 -12.52 15.75 -13.07
C GLU A 117 -13.40 14.94 -12.12
N ALA A 118 -12.81 13.99 -11.38
CA ALA A 118 -13.53 13.15 -10.42
C ALA A 118 -14.22 13.94 -9.30
N MET A 119 -13.62 15.05 -8.86
CA MET A 119 -14.15 15.90 -7.79
C MET A 119 -15.00 17.07 -8.29
N GLY A 120 -15.01 17.34 -9.59
CA GLY A 120 -15.59 18.57 -10.16
C GLY A 120 -14.87 19.83 -9.66
N ARG A 121 -13.51 19.81 -9.65
CA ARG A 121 -12.65 20.85 -9.10
C ARG A 121 -11.54 21.23 -10.08
N ASP A 122 -11.10 22.48 -9.98
CA ASP A 122 -9.95 22.95 -10.72
C ASP A 122 -8.66 22.25 -10.25
N PRO A 123 -7.84 21.70 -11.19
CA PRO A 123 -6.58 21.03 -10.85
C PRO A 123 -5.57 21.92 -10.12
N GLU A 124 -5.53 23.22 -10.43
CA GLU A 124 -4.63 24.18 -9.79
C GLU A 124 -5.02 24.39 -8.32
N GLN A 125 -6.33 24.48 -8.02
CA GLN A 125 -6.82 24.54 -6.65
C GLN A 125 -6.45 23.29 -5.87
N LEU A 126 -6.56 22.11 -6.48
CA LEU A 126 -6.15 20.84 -5.85
C LEU A 126 -4.62 20.79 -5.63
N SER A 127 -3.84 21.29 -6.59
CA SER A 127 -2.39 21.44 -6.44
C SER A 127 -2.02 22.29 -5.23
N ASP A 128 -2.70 23.41 -5.04
CA ASP A 128 -2.46 24.30 -3.91
C ASP A 128 -2.76 23.64 -2.57
N TRP A 129 -3.84 22.88 -2.48
CA TRP A 129 -4.17 22.12 -1.27
C TRP A 129 -3.18 21.00 -1.00
N LEU A 130 -2.86 20.19 -1.99
CA LEU A 130 -1.98 19.05 -1.85
C LEU A 130 -0.51 19.44 -1.61
N SER A 131 -0.08 20.61 -2.08
CA SER A 131 1.25 21.16 -1.81
C SER A 131 1.35 21.92 -0.48
N GLY A 132 0.21 22.16 0.20
CA GLY A 132 0.16 22.96 1.42
C GLY A 132 0.29 24.47 1.22
N ARG A 133 0.30 24.96 -0.04
CA ARG A 133 0.32 26.41 -0.32
C ARG A 133 -0.92 27.11 0.23
N HIS A 134 -2.07 26.46 0.12
CA HIS A 134 -3.32 26.95 0.69
C HIS A 134 -4.05 25.82 1.39
N ASN A 135 -4.58 26.07 2.59
CA ASN A 135 -5.44 25.14 3.27
C ASN A 135 -6.89 25.28 2.80
N PRO A 136 -7.59 24.17 2.47
CA PRO A 136 -8.99 24.26 2.10
C PRO A 136 -9.84 24.78 3.27
N PHE A 137 -10.76 25.72 2.99
CA PHE A 137 -11.76 26.14 3.97
C PHE A 137 -12.66 24.98 4.41
N LYS A 138 -13.31 25.11 5.56
CA LYS A 138 -14.17 24.09 6.16
C LYS A 138 -15.12 23.45 5.14
N LYS A 139 -15.85 24.26 4.37
CA LYS A 139 -16.79 23.79 3.33
C LYS A 139 -16.12 22.92 2.25
N ASN A 140 -14.87 23.21 1.90
CA ASN A 140 -14.13 22.41 0.93
C ASN A 140 -13.61 21.12 1.55
N ARG A 141 -13.18 21.14 2.82
CA ARG A 141 -12.83 19.91 3.56
C ARG A 141 -14.00 18.95 3.66
N GLU A 142 -15.19 19.45 4.02
CA GLU A 142 -16.42 18.64 4.03
C GLU A 142 -16.70 17.99 2.67
N LYS A 143 -16.46 18.71 1.56
CA LYS A 143 -16.64 18.15 0.21
C LYS A 143 -15.58 17.08 -0.11
N ILE A 144 -14.34 17.25 0.35
CA ILE A 144 -13.30 16.23 0.19
C ILE A 144 -13.67 14.97 0.99
N GLU A 145 -14.13 15.12 2.23
CA GLU A 145 -14.57 13.98 3.05
C GLU A 145 -15.73 13.22 2.39
N LEU A 146 -16.77 13.93 1.95
CA LEU A 146 -17.89 13.32 1.23
C LEU A 146 -17.46 12.61 -0.07
N PHE A 147 -16.47 13.15 -0.76
CA PHE A 147 -15.91 12.48 -1.93
C PHE A 147 -15.21 11.18 -1.54
N LEU A 148 -14.33 11.21 -0.53
CA LEU A 148 -13.60 10.03 -0.05
C LEU A 148 -14.54 8.96 0.50
N GLU A 149 -15.55 9.33 1.30
CA GLU A 149 -16.57 8.41 1.81
C GLU A 149 -17.31 7.67 0.70
N ARG A 150 -17.65 8.38 -0.40
CA ARG A 150 -18.29 7.75 -1.56
C ARG A 150 -17.36 6.75 -2.24
N GLN A 151 -16.06 7.03 -2.27
CA GLN A 151 -15.07 6.11 -2.85
C GLN A 151 -14.83 4.89 -1.95
N GLU A 152 -14.86 5.05 -0.63
CA GLU A 152 -14.74 3.94 0.33
C GLU A 152 -15.93 2.98 0.23
N ILE A 153 -17.16 3.49 0.07
CA ILE A 153 -18.36 2.68 -0.16
C ILE A 153 -18.28 1.93 -1.50
N SER A 154 -17.69 2.55 -2.52
CA SER A 154 -17.41 1.90 -3.80
C SER A 154 -16.13 1.04 -3.79
N GLY A 155 -15.42 1.02 -2.67
CA GLY A 155 -14.15 0.32 -2.47
C GLY A 155 -14.20 -1.21 -2.60
N GLU A 156 -15.39 -1.81 -2.73
CA GLU A 156 -15.53 -3.16 -3.26
C GLU A 156 -14.92 -3.30 -4.66
N ALA A 157 -14.76 -2.20 -5.40
CA ALA A 157 -14.07 -2.15 -6.67
C ALA A 157 -12.56 -2.47 -6.59
N TRP A 158 -11.95 -2.39 -5.38
CA TRP A 158 -10.54 -2.67 -5.19
C TRP A 158 -10.23 -4.14 -4.89
N GLY A 159 -11.22 -4.89 -4.36
CA GLY A 159 -10.99 -6.25 -3.86
C GLY A 159 -9.91 -6.33 -2.76
N VAL A 160 -9.50 -5.18 -2.25
CA VAL A 160 -8.38 -5.03 -1.32
C VAL A 160 -8.93 -4.46 -0.02
N LYS A 161 -8.90 -5.25 1.05
CA LYS A 161 -9.19 -4.74 2.38
C LYS A 161 -8.10 -3.73 2.75
N PRO A 162 -8.45 -2.53 3.32
CA PRO A 162 -7.43 -1.66 3.89
C PRO A 162 -6.61 -2.48 4.88
N ALA A 163 -5.28 -2.33 4.85
CA ALA A 163 -4.41 -2.95 5.83
C ALA A 163 -4.93 -2.54 7.20
N SER A 164 -5.34 -3.50 8.02
CA SER A 164 -5.77 -3.22 9.39
C SER A 164 -4.61 -2.50 10.06
N VAL A 165 -4.84 -1.26 10.45
CA VAL A 165 -3.91 -0.48 11.26
C VAL A 165 -3.58 -1.31 12.49
N HIS A 166 -2.42 -1.94 12.51
CA HIS A 166 -1.92 -2.58 13.71
C HIS A 166 -1.65 -1.46 14.70
N GLY A 167 -2.54 -1.37 15.70
CA GLY A 167 -2.53 -0.34 16.71
C GLY A 167 -1.15 -0.17 17.35
N ARG A 168 -0.50 0.92 17.06
CA ARG A 168 0.44 1.54 17.98
C ARG A 168 -0.36 2.18 19.09
N THR A 169 -0.82 1.38 20.05
CA THR A 169 -1.13 1.90 21.38
C THR A 169 0.20 2.32 22.01
N GLY A 170 0.66 3.50 21.68
CA GLY A 170 1.70 4.19 22.41
C GLY A 170 1.14 4.54 23.81
N LYS A 171 1.31 3.63 24.75
CA LYS A 171 1.07 3.90 26.16
C LYS A 171 2.10 4.94 26.59
N ARG A 172 1.67 6.19 26.72
CA ARG A 172 2.44 7.25 27.34
C ARG A 172 2.62 6.86 28.81
N LEU A 173 3.83 6.51 29.19
CA LEU A 173 4.24 6.41 30.58
C LEU A 173 4.33 7.84 31.12
N ASP A 174 3.28 8.30 31.79
CA ASP A 174 3.36 9.51 32.59
C ASP A 174 4.11 9.16 33.89
N ASP A 175 5.32 9.71 33.98
CA ASP A 175 6.12 9.72 35.20
C ASP A 175 5.36 10.37 36.33
N LYS A 176 5.02 9.57 37.33
CA LYS A 176 4.79 10.06 38.67
C LYS A 176 6.08 9.90 39.44
N VAL A 177 6.88 10.95 39.47
CA VAL A 177 7.87 11.14 40.54
C VAL A 177 7.25 12.03 41.59
N LYS A 178 7.22 11.50 42.75
CA LYS A 178 6.98 12.21 44.01
C LYS A 178 8.24 12.08 44.83
#